data_f4a10b95a806f93c160dcc8f11299422
#
_entry.id   f4a10b95a806f93c160dcc8f11299422
#
_cell.length_a   1.000
_cell.length_b   1.000
_cell.length_c   1.000
_cell.angle_alpha   90.00
_cell.angle_beta   90.00
_cell.angle_gamma   90.00
#
_symmetry.space_group_name_H-M   'P 1'
#
loop_
_entity.id
_entity.type
_entity.pdbx_description
1 polymer ?
#
loop_
_entity_poly.entity_id
_entity_poly.type
_entity_poly.pdbx_seq_one_letter_code
_entity_poly.pdbx_strand_id
1 'polypeptide(L)'
;MVCSGPGRMLPPRAGLPVLAAALCLLRVPGARAATCEPVRIPLCKSLPWNMTKMPNHLHHSTQANAILAIEQFEGLLETRCSPDLLFFLCAMYAPICTIDFQQEPIKPCKSVCERARQGCEPVLIKYRHSWPESLVCDELPVYDRGVCISPEAIVTADGA
;
A
#
# COMPACT_ATOMS: atom_id res chain seq x y z
N MET A 1 30.77 3.23 -42.79
CA MET A 1 30.69 2.80 -44.19
C MET A 1 29.68 3.67 -44.88
N VAL A 2 30.17 4.47 -45.81
CA VAL A 2 29.46 5.50 -46.57
C VAL A 2 28.80 4.81 -47.76
N CYS A 3 27.54 5.07 -48.05
CA CYS A 3 26.96 4.78 -49.34
C CYS A 3 26.44 6.10 -49.95
N SER A 4 27.25 6.66 -50.80
CA SER A 4 26.86 7.69 -51.77
C SER A 4 26.32 7.01 -53.03
N GLY A 5 25.29 7.57 -53.63
CA GLY A 5 24.82 7.25 -54.98
C GLY A 5 24.04 8.43 -55.60
N PRO A 6 24.25 8.75 -56.88
CA PRO A 6 24.00 10.08 -57.42
C PRO A 6 22.63 10.24 -58.04
N GLY A 7 22.24 11.51 -58.19
CA GLY A 7 20.98 12.07 -58.56
C GLY A 7 20.45 11.78 -59.98
N ARG A 8 19.14 12.04 -60.13
CA ARG A 8 18.52 12.55 -61.35
C ARG A 8 17.34 13.45 -61.00
N MET A 9 17.43 14.65 -61.52
CA MET A 9 16.36 15.63 -61.55
C MET A 9 15.24 15.19 -62.48
N LEU A 10 13.98 15.37 -62.09
CA LEU A 10 12.82 15.48 -62.96
C LEU A 10 11.79 16.46 -62.35
N PRO A 11 10.97 17.14 -63.16
CA PRO A 11 10.33 18.40 -62.79
C PRO A 11 8.97 18.23 -62.11
N PRO A 12 8.35 19.35 -61.64
CA PRO A 12 7.29 19.34 -60.66
C PRO A 12 5.92 19.04 -61.26
N ARG A 13 5.18 18.10 -60.67
CA ARG A 13 3.74 18.02 -60.82
C ARG A 13 3.11 18.18 -59.44
N ALA A 14 2.28 19.20 -59.34
CA ALA A 14 1.45 19.47 -58.21
C ALA A 14 0.54 18.25 -57.86
N GLY A 15 0.77 17.69 -56.71
CA GLY A 15 -0.08 16.69 -56.13
C GLY A 15 0.02 16.88 -54.60
N LEU A 16 -1.14 17.15 -54.00
CA LEU A 16 -1.28 17.34 -52.55
C LEU A 16 -0.50 16.27 -51.75
N PRO A 17 0.29 16.64 -50.75
CA PRO A 17 0.77 15.65 -49.80
C PRO A 17 -0.39 15.21 -48.94
N VAL A 18 -0.84 13.97 -49.14
CA VAL A 18 -1.60 13.25 -48.12
C VAL A 18 -0.64 13.03 -46.97
N LEU A 19 -0.74 13.91 -45.97
CA LEU A 19 -0.17 13.70 -44.67
C LEU A 19 -0.84 12.47 -44.05
N ALA A 20 -0.28 11.30 -44.32
CA ALA A 20 -0.52 10.12 -43.51
C ALA A 20 0.16 10.37 -42.15
N ALA A 21 -0.54 11.07 -41.26
CA ALA A 21 -0.21 11.10 -39.86
C ALA A 21 -0.41 9.67 -39.33
N ALA A 22 0.68 8.90 -39.30
CA ALA A 22 0.74 7.68 -38.54
C ALA A 22 0.60 8.09 -37.06
N LEU A 23 -0.65 8.13 -36.58
CA LEU A 23 -0.93 8.18 -35.16
C LEU A 23 -0.43 6.84 -34.58
N CYS A 24 0.82 6.83 -34.13
CA CYS A 24 1.29 5.87 -33.15
C CYS A 24 0.48 6.11 -31.87
N LEU A 25 -0.66 5.46 -31.78
CA LEU A 25 -1.37 5.25 -30.53
C LEU A 25 -0.45 4.40 -29.66
N LEU A 26 0.47 5.05 -28.98
CA LEU A 26 1.12 4.51 -27.80
C LEU A 26 -0.03 4.16 -26.83
N ARG A 27 -0.48 2.92 -26.89
CA ARG A 27 -1.30 2.34 -25.83
C ARG A 27 -0.39 2.30 -24.61
N VAL A 28 -0.39 3.38 -23.84
CA VAL A 28 0.07 3.35 -22.46
C VAL A 28 -0.79 2.27 -21.82
N PRO A 29 -0.22 1.15 -21.35
CA PRO A 29 -1.00 0.22 -20.56
C PRO A 29 -1.52 1.04 -19.38
N GLY A 30 -2.83 1.28 -19.37
CA GLY A 30 -3.48 2.00 -18.29
C GLY A 30 -3.09 1.30 -17.01
N ALA A 31 -2.38 2.00 -16.11
CA ALA A 31 -2.13 1.51 -14.77
C ALA A 31 -3.51 1.13 -14.22
N ARG A 32 -3.78 -0.17 -14.12
CA ARG A 32 -5.01 -0.65 -13.50
C ARG A 32 -5.03 -0.06 -12.11
N ALA A 33 -5.99 0.83 -11.84
CA ALA A 33 -6.21 1.31 -10.49
C ALA A 33 -6.26 0.10 -9.57
N ALA A 34 -5.41 0.09 -8.56
CA ALA A 34 -5.35 -1.02 -7.63
C ALA A 34 -6.74 -1.19 -7.02
N THR A 35 -7.33 -2.38 -7.17
CA THR A 35 -8.67 -2.72 -6.68
C THR A 35 -8.57 -3.33 -5.29
N CYS A 36 -9.64 -3.23 -4.50
CA CYS A 36 -9.76 -3.99 -3.26
C CYS A 36 -9.69 -5.49 -3.55
N GLU A 37 -8.98 -6.22 -2.72
CA GLU A 37 -8.87 -7.68 -2.76
C GLU A 37 -9.12 -8.27 -1.36
N PRO A 38 -9.58 -9.53 -1.26
CA PRO A 38 -9.76 -10.17 0.04
C PRO A 38 -8.45 -10.29 0.82
N VAL A 39 -8.51 -10.08 2.14
CA VAL A 39 -7.36 -10.28 3.03
C VAL A 39 -6.96 -11.75 3.05
N ARG A 40 -5.70 -12.03 2.68
CA ARG A 40 -5.10 -13.36 2.65
C ARG A 40 -3.99 -13.55 3.68
N ILE A 41 -3.58 -12.48 4.36
CA ILE A 41 -2.59 -12.53 5.43
C ILE A 41 -3.18 -13.29 6.61
N PRO A 42 -2.62 -14.48 7.00
CA PRO A 42 -3.23 -15.35 8.01
C PRO A 42 -3.46 -14.65 9.36
N LEU A 43 -2.47 -13.88 9.83
CA LEU A 43 -2.54 -13.12 11.08
C LEU A 43 -3.67 -12.08 11.10
N CYS A 44 -4.09 -11.59 9.93
CA CYS A 44 -5.05 -10.48 9.83
C CYS A 44 -6.49 -10.93 9.55
N LYS A 45 -6.76 -12.24 9.47
CA LYS A 45 -8.10 -12.76 9.17
C LYS A 45 -9.12 -12.56 10.28
N SER A 46 -8.67 -12.34 11.51
CA SER A 46 -9.53 -12.11 12.67
C SER A 46 -9.96 -10.65 12.86
N LEU A 47 -9.49 -9.75 11.98
CA LEU A 47 -9.80 -8.33 12.10
C LEU A 47 -11.19 -8.00 11.56
N PRO A 48 -11.77 -6.84 11.96
CA PRO A 48 -13.12 -6.46 11.58
C PRO A 48 -13.30 -6.12 10.08
N TRP A 49 -12.22 -6.07 9.29
CA TRP A 49 -12.31 -5.92 7.83
C TRP A 49 -11.75 -7.14 7.11
N ASN A 50 -12.32 -7.43 5.95
CA ASN A 50 -11.95 -8.57 5.11
C ASN A 50 -11.42 -8.18 3.73
N MET A 51 -11.34 -6.87 3.44
CA MET A 51 -10.86 -6.34 2.17
C MET A 51 -9.68 -5.42 2.39
N THR A 52 -8.65 -5.58 1.58
CA THR A 52 -7.43 -4.77 1.60
C THR A 52 -7.08 -4.29 0.20
N LYS A 53 -6.09 -3.44 0.11
CA LYS A 53 -5.55 -2.92 -1.14
C LYS A 53 -4.02 -2.89 -1.07
N MET A 54 -3.38 -3.35 -2.15
CA MET A 54 -1.94 -3.24 -2.30
C MET A 54 -1.59 -2.14 -3.33
N PRO A 55 -0.45 -1.47 -3.19
CA PRO A 55 0.54 -1.62 -2.13
C PRO A 55 0.02 -1.15 -0.77
N ASN A 56 0.52 -1.78 0.31
CA ASN A 56 0.20 -1.39 1.68
C ASN A 56 1.02 -0.16 2.13
N HIS A 57 0.84 0.28 3.39
CA HIS A 57 1.56 1.44 3.94
C HIS A 57 3.08 1.24 4.05
N LEU A 58 3.55 0.00 3.93
CA LEU A 58 4.97 -0.37 3.94
C LEU A 58 5.51 -0.64 2.52
N HIS A 59 4.75 -0.24 1.50
CA HIS A 59 5.13 -0.39 0.09
C HIS A 59 5.30 -1.83 -0.41
N HIS A 60 4.71 -2.81 0.27
CA HIS A 60 4.63 -4.16 -0.26
C HIS A 60 3.63 -4.19 -1.41
N SER A 61 4.08 -4.57 -2.59
CA SER A 61 3.28 -4.56 -3.83
C SER A 61 2.24 -5.67 -3.88
N THR A 62 2.42 -6.74 -3.10
CA THR A 62 1.52 -7.90 -3.03
C THR A 62 1.32 -8.38 -1.60
N GLN A 63 0.19 -9.06 -1.34
CA GLN A 63 -0.02 -9.70 -0.05
C GLN A 63 1.00 -10.81 0.23
N ALA A 64 1.51 -11.50 -0.78
CA ALA A 64 2.57 -12.51 -0.60
C ALA A 64 3.83 -11.89 0.02
N ASN A 65 4.25 -10.72 -0.46
CA ASN A 65 5.37 -9.99 0.13
C ASN A 65 5.07 -9.50 1.55
N ALA A 66 3.84 -9.04 1.78
CA ALA A 66 3.40 -8.60 3.10
C ALA A 66 3.37 -9.76 4.12
N ILE A 67 2.97 -10.96 3.71
CA ILE A 67 2.99 -12.18 4.55
C ILE A 67 4.41 -12.45 5.03
N LEU A 68 5.38 -12.54 4.12
CA LEU A 68 6.78 -12.80 4.47
C LEU A 68 7.35 -11.74 5.45
N ALA A 69 6.93 -10.49 5.29
CA ALA A 69 7.43 -9.41 6.15
C ALA A 69 6.75 -9.37 7.52
N ILE A 70 5.47 -9.73 7.64
CA ILE A 70 4.74 -9.70 8.92
C ILE A 70 5.06 -10.90 9.81
N GLU A 71 5.48 -12.04 9.24
CA GLU A 71 5.83 -13.26 9.99
C GLU A 71 6.90 -13.02 11.06
N GLN A 72 7.81 -12.06 10.84
CA GLN A 72 8.83 -11.69 11.85
C GLN A 72 8.25 -11.23 13.19
N PHE A 73 6.98 -10.82 13.22
CA PHE A 73 6.31 -10.35 14.44
C PHE A 73 5.53 -11.43 15.18
N GLU A 74 5.46 -12.67 14.67
CA GLU A 74 4.72 -13.76 15.32
C GLU A 74 5.19 -13.99 16.74
N GLY A 75 6.50 -14.09 16.95
CA GLY A 75 7.06 -14.25 18.29
C GLY A 75 6.77 -13.08 19.23
N LEU A 76 6.70 -11.86 18.70
CA LEU A 76 6.32 -10.69 19.49
C LEU A 76 4.83 -10.73 19.87
N LEU A 77 3.96 -11.12 18.94
CA LEU A 77 2.52 -11.30 19.18
C LEU A 77 2.23 -12.37 20.23
N GLU A 78 2.99 -13.46 20.25
CA GLU A 78 2.89 -14.53 21.26
C GLU A 78 3.16 -14.04 22.68
N THR A 79 3.99 -13.01 22.85
CA THR A 79 4.26 -12.41 24.17
C THR A 79 3.07 -11.66 24.74
N ARG A 80 2.07 -11.33 23.92
CA ARG A 80 0.91 -10.51 24.30
C ARG A 80 1.29 -9.19 24.95
N CYS A 81 2.37 -8.57 24.51
CA CYS A 81 2.92 -7.34 25.08
C CYS A 81 1.99 -6.13 24.95
N SER A 82 1.10 -6.13 23.96
CA SER A 82 0.07 -5.10 23.80
C SER A 82 -1.18 -5.69 23.12
N PRO A 83 -2.38 -5.35 23.59
CA PRO A 83 -3.62 -5.74 22.92
C PRO A 83 -3.81 -5.06 21.56
N ASP A 84 -3.13 -3.95 21.31
CA ASP A 84 -3.23 -3.17 20.07
C ASP A 84 -2.23 -3.60 18.98
N LEU A 85 -1.24 -4.46 19.32
CA LEU A 85 -0.17 -4.81 18.38
C LEU A 85 -0.70 -5.48 17.12
N LEU A 86 -1.57 -6.48 17.24
CA LEU A 86 -2.12 -7.18 16.09
C LEU A 86 -2.94 -6.25 15.19
N PHE A 87 -3.79 -5.42 15.80
CA PHE A 87 -4.56 -4.42 15.06
C PHE A 87 -3.65 -3.47 14.31
N PHE A 88 -2.64 -2.93 14.98
CA PHE A 88 -1.67 -2.00 14.40
C PHE A 88 -0.92 -2.61 13.22
N LEU A 89 -0.34 -3.80 13.41
CA LEU A 89 0.35 -4.51 12.34
C LEU A 89 -0.56 -4.75 11.13
N CYS A 90 -1.77 -5.26 11.36
CA CYS A 90 -2.68 -5.52 10.26
C CYS A 90 -3.18 -4.24 9.57
N ALA A 91 -3.36 -3.13 10.30
CA ALA A 91 -3.69 -1.85 9.69
C ALA A 91 -2.56 -1.32 8.78
N MET A 92 -1.30 -1.66 9.08
CA MET A 92 -0.15 -1.29 8.24
C MET A 92 0.08 -2.27 7.08
N TYR A 93 -0.05 -3.57 7.31
CA TYR A 93 0.26 -4.63 6.34
C TYR A 93 -0.90 -5.01 5.42
N ALA A 94 -2.13 -4.95 5.93
CA ALA A 94 -3.37 -5.22 5.19
C ALA A 94 -4.37 -4.08 5.41
N PRO A 95 -4.06 -2.86 4.95
CA PRO A 95 -4.90 -1.69 5.21
C PRO A 95 -6.33 -1.92 4.72
N ILE A 96 -7.29 -1.39 5.48
CA ILE A 96 -8.70 -1.48 5.14
C ILE A 96 -8.96 -0.83 3.77
N CYS A 97 -9.69 -1.53 2.92
CA CYS A 97 -10.14 -1.02 1.64
C CYS A 97 -11.64 -0.87 1.63
N THR A 98 -12.11 0.37 1.51
CA THR A 98 -13.52 0.72 1.41
C THR A 98 -13.83 1.42 0.09
N ILE A 99 -15.11 1.43 -0.29
CA ILE A 99 -15.55 2.08 -1.53
C ILE A 99 -15.30 3.59 -1.47
N ASP A 100 -15.45 4.20 -0.29
CA ASP A 100 -15.33 5.65 -0.09
C ASP A 100 -13.86 6.13 -0.09
N PHE A 101 -12.91 5.26 0.25
CA PHE A 101 -11.49 5.58 0.36
C PHE A 101 -10.62 4.72 -0.58
N GLN A 102 -11.04 4.60 -1.84
CA GLN A 102 -10.32 3.74 -2.81
C GLN A 102 -8.96 4.30 -3.25
N GLN A 103 -8.74 5.61 -3.14
CA GLN A 103 -7.50 6.22 -3.64
C GLN A 103 -6.33 6.05 -2.66
N GLU A 104 -6.56 6.33 -1.37
CA GLU A 104 -5.56 6.13 -0.33
C GLU A 104 -6.13 5.27 0.79
N PRO A 105 -5.47 4.15 1.13
CA PRO A 105 -5.86 3.34 2.27
C PRO A 105 -5.75 4.14 3.57
N ILE A 106 -6.72 3.95 4.47
CA ILE A 106 -6.76 4.64 5.75
C ILE A 106 -5.63 4.09 6.64
N LYS A 107 -4.81 4.98 7.18
CA LYS A 107 -3.74 4.63 8.13
C LYS A 107 -4.31 4.40 9.54
N PRO A 108 -3.62 3.58 10.37
CA PRO A 108 -3.95 3.52 11.78
C PRO A 108 -3.68 4.87 12.47
N CYS A 109 -4.45 5.17 13.52
CA CYS A 109 -4.21 6.36 14.32
C CYS A 109 -2.86 6.27 15.06
N LYS A 110 -2.19 7.42 15.21
CA LYS A 110 -0.93 7.52 15.94
C LYS A 110 -1.02 6.88 17.34
N SER A 111 -2.12 7.11 18.05
CA SER A 111 -2.35 6.55 19.39
C SER A 111 -2.32 5.02 19.43
N VAL A 112 -2.79 4.35 18.38
CA VAL A 112 -2.74 2.88 18.30
C VAL A 112 -1.29 2.39 18.20
N CYS A 113 -0.49 3.05 17.37
CA CYS A 113 0.94 2.78 17.24
C CYS A 113 1.67 3.00 18.57
N GLU A 114 1.41 4.14 19.24
CA GLU A 114 2.04 4.48 20.51
C GLU A 114 1.71 3.47 21.61
N ARG A 115 0.46 3.00 21.72
CA ARG A 115 0.07 1.95 22.67
C ARG A 115 0.73 0.62 22.37
N ALA A 116 0.78 0.23 21.08
CA ALA A 116 1.48 -0.98 20.67
C ALA A 116 2.97 -0.90 20.99
N ARG A 117 3.63 0.21 20.67
CA ARG A 117 5.03 0.46 20.95
C ARG A 117 5.33 0.47 22.46
N GLN A 118 4.53 1.19 23.25
CA GLN A 118 4.69 1.31 24.69
C GLN A 118 4.68 -0.06 25.39
N GLY A 119 3.80 -0.96 24.95
CA GLY A 119 3.73 -2.32 25.50
C GLY A 119 4.86 -3.23 25.03
N CYS A 120 5.23 -3.15 23.75
CA CYS A 120 6.09 -4.14 23.11
C CYS A 120 7.56 -3.74 22.98
N GLU A 121 7.90 -2.45 22.96
CA GLU A 121 9.29 -2.00 22.88
C GLU A 121 10.15 -2.50 24.06
N PRO A 122 9.68 -2.54 25.34
CA PRO A 122 10.43 -3.14 26.44
C PRO A 122 10.77 -4.62 26.22
N VAL A 123 9.85 -5.38 25.58
CA VAL A 123 10.10 -6.79 25.22
C VAL A 123 11.17 -6.89 24.15
N LEU A 124 11.10 -6.06 23.11
CA LEU A 124 12.12 -6.02 22.07
C LEU A 124 13.50 -5.69 22.62
N ILE A 125 13.60 -4.68 23.49
CA ILE A 125 14.87 -4.27 24.12
C ILE A 125 15.47 -5.42 24.93
N LYS A 126 14.65 -6.18 25.66
CA LYS A 126 15.10 -7.37 26.43
C LYS A 126 15.79 -8.39 25.52
N TYR A 127 15.34 -8.52 24.27
CA TYR A 127 15.95 -9.40 23.28
C TYR A 127 16.95 -8.69 22.36
N ARG A 128 17.40 -7.48 22.71
CA ARG A 128 18.36 -6.66 21.96
C ARG A 128 17.87 -6.24 20.57
N HIS A 129 16.57 -6.06 20.46
CA HIS A 129 15.92 -5.48 19.29
C HIS A 129 15.39 -4.09 19.60
N SER A 130 15.20 -3.28 18.58
CA SER A 130 14.54 -1.97 18.68
C SER A 130 13.17 -2.01 17.99
N TRP A 131 12.35 -1.01 18.29
CA TRP A 131 11.13 -0.79 17.52
C TRP A 131 11.49 -0.51 16.06
N PRO A 132 10.84 -1.17 15.07
CA PRO A 132 11.19 -1.01 13.65
C PRO A 132 11.00 0.43 13.16
N GLU A 133 11.98 0.94 12.42
CA GLU A 133 11.90 2.28 11.80
C GLU A 133 10.75 2.39 10.78
N SER A 134 10.40 1.29 10.13
CA SER A 134 9.26 1.22 9.21
C SER A 134 7.90 1.37 9.89
N LEU A 135 7.84 1.23 11.22
CA LEU A 135 6.63 1.33 12.03
C LEU A 135 6.68 2.56 12.97
N VAL A 136 7.35 3.63 12.54
CA VAL A 136 7.44 4.87 13.30
C VAL A 136 6.05 5.50 13.49
N CYS A 137 5.75 5.88 14.74
CA CYS A 137 4.42 6.42 15.08
C CYS A 137 4.24 7.89 14.68
N ASP A 138 5.33 8.66 14.57
CA ASP A 138 5.26 10.11 14.39
C ASP A 138 4.65 10.56 13.06
N GLU A 139 4.73 9.72 12.05
CA GLU A 139 4.17 9.98 10.71
C GLU A 139 2.69 9.57 10.57
N LEU A 140 2.11 8.99 11.61
CA LEU A 140 0.72 8.53 11.59
C LEU A 140 -0.26 9.64 11.97
N PRO A 141 -1.47 9.63 11.38
CA PRO A 141 -2.47 10.67 11.63
C PRO A 141 -3.00 10.63 13.06
N VAL A 142 -3.34 11.83 13.56
CA VAL A 142 -4.05 12.00 14.83
C VAL A 142 -5.54 12.16 14.51
N TYR A 143 -6.40 11.48 15.25
CA TYR A 143 -7.85 11.44 15.00
C TYR A 143 -8.48 12.84 14.84
N ASP A 144 -8.07 13.82 15.65
CA ASP A 144 -8.60 15.20 15.61
C ASP A 144 -8.18 16.00 14.36
N ARG A 145 -7.20 15.50 13.60
CA ARG A 145 -6.59 16.22 12.47
C ARG A 145 -6.63 15.46 11.15
N GLY A 146 -7.22 14.27 11.12
CA GLY A 146 -7.28 13.46 9.93
C GLY A 146 -8.06 12.17 10.13
N VAL A 147 -8.35 11.48 9.02
CA VAL A 147 -9.02 10.17 9.05
C VAL A 147 -8.01 9.10 9.39
N CYS A 148 -8.28 8.34 10.44
CA CYS A 148 -7.47 7.19 10.84
C CYS A 148 -8.36 6.12 11.46
N ILE A 149 -7.87 4.86 11.50
CA ILE A 149 -8.60 3.77 12.14
C ILE A 149 -7.99 3.42 13.50
N SER A 150 -8.86 3.10 14.44
CA SER A 150 -8.51 2.55 15.74
C SER A 150 -9.52 1.45 16.13
N PRO A 151 -9.21 0.56 17.07
CA PRO A 151 -10.16 -0.43 17.54
C PRO A 151 -11.46 0.18 18.04
N GLU A 152 -11.39 1.37 18.65
CA GLU A 152 -12.54 2.08 19.21
C GLU A 152 -13.40 2.75 18.14
N ALA A 153 -12.83 3.09 16.97
CA ALA A 153 -13.55 3.76 15.88
C ALA A 153 -14.17 2.78 14.87
N ILE A 154 -13.82 1.51 14.91
CA ILE A 154 -14.48 0.46 14.13
C ILE A 154 -15.71 0.01 14.91
N VAL A 155 -16.81 0.73 14.73
CA VAL A 155 -18.11 0.30 15.25
C VAL A 155 -18.59 -0.81 14.33
N THR A 156 -18.60 -2.05 14.83
CA THR A 156 -19.31 -3.13 14.15
C THR A 156 -20.79 -2.84 14.23
N ALA A 157 -21.52 -3.11 13.14
CA ALA A 157 -22.96 -2.88 13.04
C ALA A 157 -23.83 -3.65 14.05
N ASP A 158 -23.22 -4.45 14.92
CA ASP A 158 -23.88 -5.28 15.94
C ASP A 158 -24.02 -4.55 17.29
N GLY A 159 -23.75 -3.27 17.35
CA GLY A 159 -23.81 -2.42 18.54
C GLY A 159 -24.95 -1.38 18.51
N ALA A 160 -26.09 -1.71 17.90
CA ALA A 160 -27.31 -0.89 18.01
C ALA A 160 -28.39 -1.65 18.76
#